data_c1cd8e0a57a86e2632bcbba71d3ef25d
#
_entry.id   c1cd8e0a57a86e2632bcbba71d3ef25d
#
_cell.length_a   1.000
_cell.length_b   1.000
_cell.length_c   1.000
_cell.angle_alpha   90.00
_cell.angle_beta   90.00
_cell.angle_gamma   90.00
#
_symmetry.space_group_name_H-M   'P 1'
#
loop_
_entity.id
_entity.type
_entity.pdbx_description
1 polymer ?
#
loop_
_entity_poly.entity_id
_entity_poly.type
_entity_poly.pdbx_seq_one_letter_code
_entity_poly.pdbx_strand_id
1 'polypeptide(L)'
;MNRRQLLIFTAAMPLLARAFSTNAQKPEIAFTFDDPKTDDSGNLQWPQVNECLLHTLGKHNLKAMLFVSGKRVDSEQGHMLLSEWNTAEHGLANHTYSHRFFNASEGRNKITLAEFEDDTLKNEPLITGYSHFVRLFRFPFFKEGDTIQKRDGMRAFLKEHGYRSGRATIDASDWAISARMEARMKADPKANLTPYRDYYLQHIWERAQFYDSLANRALGRPVSHTVLLHHNALNAMFLGDLIAMFKQRGWNAINAERAYADPVYDRQPNTLPAGESLIWALAKETGQFEKELRYPGEDDTYENPNMDALKL
;
A
#
# COMPACT_ATOMS: atom_id res chain seq x y z
N MET A 1 63.88 -49.67 -37.70
CA MET A 1 62.98 -48.47 -37.86
C MET A 1 61.66 -48.80 -37.13
N ASN A 2 61.50 -48.37 -35.88
CA ASN A 2 60.32 -48.61 -35.09
C ASN A 2 59.49 -47.33 -34.96
N ARG A 3 58.27 -47.30 -35.49
CA ARG A 3 57.29 -46.27 -35.33
C ARG A 3 56.53 -46.53 -34.04
N ARG A 4 56.70 -45.69 -33.00
CA ARG A 4 55.83 -45.66 -31.82
C ARG A 4 54.59 -44.83 -32.13
N GLN A 5 53.41 -45.45 -32.09
CA GLN A 5 52.12 -44.75 -32.11
C GLN A 5 51.80 -44.23 -30.73
N LEU A 6 51.60 -42.93 -30.65
CA LEU A 6 51.17 -42.24 -29.43
C LEU A 6 49.63 -42.23 -29.40
N LEU A 7 49.01 -42.98 -28.51
CA LEU A 7 47.58 -42.95 -28.25
C LEU A 7 47.26 -41.77 -27.31
N ILE A 8 46.58 -40.78 -27.85
CA ILE A 8 46.03 -39.65 -27.06
C ILE A 8 44.65 -40.08 -26.56
N PHE A 9 44.51 -40.32 -25.24
CA PHE A 9 43.22 -40.48 -24.58
C PHE A 9 42.63 -39.11 -24.32
N THR A 10 41.60 -38.71 -25.06
CA THR A 10 40.76 -37.57 -24.73
C THR A 10 39.70 -37.99 -23.72
N ALA A 11 39.89 -37.63 -22.45
CA ALA A 11 38.89 -37.79 -21.42
C ALA A 11 37.79 -36.74 -21.61
N ALA A 12 36.62 -37.11 -22.11
CA ALA A 12 35.44 -36.28 -22.12
C ALA A 12 34.86 -36.21 -20.70
N MET A 13 35.04 -35.08 -20.03
CA MET A 13 34.31 -34.76 -18.80
C MET A 13 32.84 -34.45 -19.12
N PRO A 14 31.85 -35.14 -18.51
CA PRO A 14 30.46 -34.75 -18.65
C PRO A 14 30.23 -33.47 -17.87
N LEU A 15 29.90 -32.38 -18.56
CA LEU A 15 29.32 -31.17 -17.95
C LEU A 15 27.94 -31.55 -17.36
N LEU A 16 27.92 -31.79 -16.06
CA LEU A 16 26.69 -31.83 -15.28
C LEU A 16 26.11 -30.41 -15.26
N ALA A 17 25.23 -30.08 -16.23
CA ALA A 17 24.37 -28.94 -16.16
C ALA A 17 23.43 -29.12 -14.96
N ARG A 18 23.79 -28.56 -13.82
CA ARG A 18 22.88 -28.37 -12.69
C ARG A 18 21.77 -27.44 -13.18
N ALA A 19 20.62 -28.00 -13.54
CA ALA A 19 19.40 -27.25 -13.68
C ALA A 19 19.08 -26.67 -12.29
N PHE A 20 19.44 -25.41 -12.07
CA PHE A 20 18.88 -24.62 -10.96
C PHE A 20 17.40 -24.44 -11.30
N SER A 21 16.57 -25.35 -10.81
CA SER A 21 15.14 -25.10 -10.69
C SER A 21 15.01 -23.99 -9.63
N THR A 22 15.08 -22.75 -10.06
CA THR A 22 14.64 -21.64 -9.25
C THR A 22 13.13 -21.80 -9.14
N ASN A 23 12.64 -22.42 -8.07
CA ASN A 23 11.29 -22.22 -7.61
C ASN A 23 11.18 -20.72 -7.28
N ALA A 24 10.94 -19.89 -8.30
CA ALA A 24 10.72 -18.48 -8.12
C ALA A 24 9.53 -18.34 -7.16
N GLN A 25 9.78 -17.83 -5.97
CA GLN A 25 8.73 -17.60 -4.99
C GLN A 25 7.69 -16.69 -5.65
N LYS A 26 6.42 -17.11 -5.62
CA LYS A 26 5.32 -16.30 -6.15
C LYS A 26 5.28 -14.97 -5.39
N PRO A 27 5.11 -13.83 -6.08
CA PRO A 27 4.94 -12.56 -5.42
C PRO A 27 3.78 -12.60 -4.42
N GLU A 28 3.93 -11.95 -3.29
CA GLU A 28 2.94 -11.90 -2.22
C GLU A 28 2.35 -10.48 -2.13
N ILE A 29 1.05 -10.40 -1.91
CA ILE A 29 0.34 -9.12 -1.73
C ILE A 29 -0.65 -9.20 -0.57
N ALA A 30 -0.65 -8.17 0.26
CA ALA A 30 -1.65 -7.93 1.29
C ALA A 30 -2.36 -6.60 1.03
N PHE A 31 -3.62 -6.53 1.44
CA PHE A 31 -4.47 -5.37 1.23
C PHE A 31 -4.51 -4.52 2.49
N THR A 32 -4.26 -3.22 2.34
CA THR A 32 -4.35 -2.24 3.43
C THR A 32 -5.25 -1.10 3.02
N PHE A 33 -6.05 -0.60 3.96
CA PHE A 33 -7.02 0.45 3.71
C PHE A 33 -6.74 1.64 4.59
N ASP A 34 -6.81 2.84 4.01
CA ASP A 34 -6.69 4.09 4.74
C ASP A 34 -8.05 4.79 4.83
N ASP A 35 -8.14 5.71 5.76
CA ASP A 35 -9.22 6.69 5.87
C ASP A 35 -10.64 6.10 5.98
N PRO A 36 -10.89 5.18 6.93
CA PRO A 36 -12.26 4.78 7.20
C PRO A 36 -13.13 5.99 7.52
N LYS A 37 -14.34 6.03 6.96
CA LYS A 37 -15.24 7.17 7.11
C LYS A 37 -16.69 6.72 7.22
N THR A 38 -17.49 7.52 7.90
CA THR A 38 -18.94 7.32 8.04
C THR A 38 -19.76 8.26 7.13
N ASP A 39 -19.09 8.86 6.16
CA ASP A 39 -19.75 9.59 5.06
C ASP A 39 -20.12 8.63 3.94
N ASP A 40 -21.19 8.94 3.22
CA ASP A 40 -21.63 8.19 2.06
C ASP A 40 -20.59 8.29 0.92
N SER A 41 -20.46 7.22 0.15
CA SER A 41 -19.52 7.10 -0.97
C SER A 41 -20.30 6.86 -2.25
N GLY A 42 -20.43 7.88 -3.09
CA GLY A 42 -21.31 7.83 -4.26
C GLY A 42 -22.78 7.73 -3.86
N ASN A 43 -23.39 6.59 -4.19
CA ASN A 43 -24.75 6.22 -3.81
C ASN A 43 -24.80 5.15 -2.71
N LEU A 44 -23.63 4.74 -2.20
CA LEU A 44 -23.53 3.74 -1.13
C LEU A 44 -23.45 4.47 0.20
N GLN A 45 -24.31 4.06 1.13
CA GLN A 45 -24.19 4.46 2.52
C GLN A 45 -22.95 3.78 3.14
N TRP A 46 -22.36 4.42 4.15
CA TRP A 46 -21.14 3.89 4.78
C TRP A 46 -21.29 2.43 5.30
N PRO A 47 -22.43 1.99 5.86
CA PRO A 47 -22.56 0.60 6.28
C PRO A 47 -22.46 -0.38 5.11
N GLN A 48 -23.00 -0.01 3.94
CA GLN A 48 -22.89 -0.82 2.73
C GLN A 48 -21.45 -0.95 2.24
N VAL A 49 -20.69 0.18 2.27
CA VAL A 49 -19.26 0.17 1.93
C VAL A 49 -18.51 -0.76 2.87
N ASN A 50 -18.75 -0.63 4.17
CA ASN A 50 -18.10 -1.41 5.21
C ASN A 50 -18.43 -2.92 5.08
N GLU A 51 -19.71 -3.27 4.96
CA GLU A 51 -20.17 -4.63 4.79
C GLU A 51 -19.58 -5.31 3.55
N CYS A 52 -19.55 -4.61 2.40
CA CYS A 52 -18.98 -5.15 1.16
C CYS A 52 -17.48 -5.46 1.29
N LEU A 53 -16.71 -4.57 1.93
CA LEU A 53 -15.28 -4.78 2.17
C LEU A 53 -15.06 -5.99 3.09
N LEU A 54 -15.71 -6.02 4.25
CA LEU A 54 -15.57 -7.10 5.23
C LEU A 54 -16.05 -8.45 4.69
N HIS A 55 -17.18 -8.47 3.99
CA HIS A 55 -17.69 -9.68 3.33
C HIS A 55 -16.69 -10.23 2.30
N THR A 56 -16.14 -9.34 1.47
CA THR A 56 -15.17 -9.74 0.43
C THR A 56 -13.89 -10.29 1.05
N LEU A 57 -13.34 -9.62 2.05
CA LEU A 57 -12.14 -10.08 2.76
C LEU A 57 -12.40 -11.43 3.43
N GLY A 58 -13.55 -11.58 4.10
CA GLY A 58 -13.96 -12.83 4.73
C GLY A 58 -14.12 -13.98 3.73
N LYS A 59 -14.78 -13.74 2.58
CA LYS A 59 -14.93 -14.72 1.50
C LYS A 59 -13.58 -15.24 0.96
N HIS A 60 -12.57 -14.40 0.96
CA HIS A 60 -11.22 -14.76 0.52
C HIS A 60 -10.32 -15.26 1.65
N ASN A 61 -10.81 -15.31 2.90
CA ASN A 61 -10.06 -15.65 4.10
C ASN A 61 -8.79 -14.80 4.27
N LEU A 62 -8.94 -13.48 4.08
CA LEU A 62 -7.86 -12.50 4.19
C LEU A 62 -8.11 -11.57 5.38
N LYS A 63 -7.04 -11.24 6.10
CA LYS A 63 -7.03 -10.22 7.15
C LYS A 63 -6.25 -9.02 6.64
N ALA A 64 -6.93 -7.88 6.55
CA ALA A 64 -6.38 -6.61 6.11
C ALA A 64 -5.88 -5.78 7.29
N MET A 65 -5.21 -4.66 7.00
CA MET A 65 -4.88 -3.61 7.95
C MET A 65 -5.65 -2.35 7.60
N LEU A 66 -6.36 -1.77 8.58
CA LEU A 66 -7.06 -0.50 8.46
C LEU A 66 -6.28 0.59 9.18
N PHE A 67 -5.80 1.59 8.47
CA PHE A 67 -5.12 2.76 9.01
C PHE A 67 -6.13 3.87 9.28
N VAL A 68 -6.35 4.12 10.55
CA VAL A 68 -7.47 4.93 11.03
C VAL A 68 -7.06 6.39 11.21
N SER A 69 -7.64 7.29 10.42
CA SER A 69 -7.62 8.74 10.66
C SER A 69 -8.79 9.11 11.56
N GLY A 70 -8.48 9.43 12.83
CA GLY A 70 -9.45 9.48 13.93
C GLY A 70 -10.60 10.45 13.70
N LYS A 71 -10.34 11.65 13.20
CA LYS A 71 -11.37 12.67 12.96
C LYS A 71 -12.54 12.19 12.11
N ARG A 72 -12.32 11.18 11.24
CA ARG A 72 -13.36 10.63 10.35
C ARG A 72 -14.25 9.62 11.03
N VAL A 73 -13.82 9.09 12.19
CA VAL A 73 -14.50 8.02 12.93
C VAL A 73 -14.72 8.37 14.41
N ASP A 74 -14.45 9.61 14.83
CA ASP A 74 -14.70 10.11 16.18
C ASP A 74 -16.21 10.43 16.35
N SER A 75 -17.00 9.37 16.29
CA SER A 75 -18.46 9.40 16.42
C SER A 75 -18.98 8.00 16.81
N GLU A 76 -20.22 7.90 17.27
CA GLU A 76 -20.86 6.61 17.55
C GLU A 76 -20.83 5.68 16.33
N GLN A 77 -21.15 6.19 15.14
CA GLN A 77 -21.09 5.42 13.89
C GLN A 77 -19.67 4.98 13.54
N GLY A 78 -18.66 5.84 13.78
CA GLY A 78 -17.26 5.47 13.58
C GLY A 78 -16.80 4.38 14.52
N HIS A 79 -17.22 4.42 15.79
CA HIS A 79 -16.96 3.33 16.72
C HIS A 79 -17.63 2.02 16.30
N MET A 80 -18.84 2.06 15.74
CA MET A 80 -19.50 0.87 15.17
C MET A 80 -18.66 0.31 14.01
N LEU A 81 -18.24 1.14 13.06
CA LEU A 81 -17.39 0.75 11.94
C LEU A 81 -16.11 0.05 12.43
N LEU A 82 -15.37 0.67 13.36
CA LEU A 82 -14.14 0.10 13.89
C LEU A 82 -14.39 -1.22 14.65
N SER A 83 -15.50 -1.32 15.37
CA SER A 83 -15.90 -2.55 16.07
C SER A 83 -16.18 -3.70 15.10
N GLU A 84 -16.78 -3.44 13.95
CA GLU A 84 -17.02 -4.45 12.91
C GLU A 84 -15.71 -4.97 12.32
N TRP A 85 -14.74 -4.07 12.03
CA TRP A 85 -13.40 -4.47 11.57
C TRP A 85 -12.67 -5.30 12.62
N ASN A 86 -12.72 -4.87 13.89
CA ASN A 86 -12.10 -5.59 15.00
C ASN A 86 -12.75 -6.98 15.21
N THR A 87 -14.09 -7.07 15.15
CA THR A 87 -14.80 -8.34 15.28
C THR A 87 -14.48 -9.30 14.13
N ALA A 88 -14.25 -8.76 12.93
CA ALA A 88 -13.80 -9.53 11.77
C ALA A 88 -12.28 -9.85 11.82
N GLU A 89 -11.59 -9.54 12.93
CA GLU A 89 -10.16 -9.80 13.19
C GLU A 89 -9.22 -9.11 12.19
N HIS A 90 -9.60 -7.95 11.68
CA HIS A 90 -8.71 -7.10 10.89
C HIS A 90 -7.89 -6.20 11.81
N GLY A 91 -6.63 -5.93 11.42
CA GLY A 91 -5.77 -5.03 12.18
C GLY A 91 -6.24 -3.58 12.09
N LEU A 92 -6.21 -2.87 13.21
CA LEU A 92 -6.44 -1.43 13.30
C LEU A 92 -5.11 -0.76 13.62
N ALA A 93 -4.73 0.29 12.88
CA ALA A 93 -3.45 0.96 13.01
C ALA A 93 -3.62 2.49 12.95
N ASN A 94 -2.59 3.22 13.37
CA ASN A 94 -2.65 4.67 13.51
C ASN A 94 -2.33 5.40 12.20
N HIS A 95 -3.20 6.36 11.83
CA HIS A 95 -3.05 7.25 10.66
C HIS A 95 -3.23 8.73 11.03
N THR A 96 -2.84 9.11 12.24
CA THR A 96 -3.08 10.39 12.90
C THR A 96 -4.56 10.70 13.14
N TYR A 97 -4.86 11.74 13.92
CA TYR A 97 -6.24 12.15 14.14
C TYR A 97 -6.78 13.01 12.99
N SER A 98 -6.03 14.03 12.57
CA SER A 98 -6.54 15.07 11.65
C SER A 98 -6.12 14.87 10.19
N HIS A 99 -5.33 13.84 9.86
CA HIS A 99 -4.85 13.55 8.50
C HIS A 99 -4.16 14.75 7.84
N ARG A 100 -3.18 15.39 8.55
CA ARG A 100 -2.48 16.57 8.05
C ARG A 100 -1.28 16.20 7.16
N PHE A 101 -1.02 17.05 6.16
CA PHE A 101 0.13 16.92 5.26
C PHE A 101 1.42 17.35 5.98
N PHE A 102 2.27 16.39 6.36
CA PHE A 102 3.43 16.66 7.20
C PHE A 102 4.59 17.39 6.48
N ASN A 103 4.72 17.26 5.16
CA ASN A 103 5.74 17.95 4.37
C ASN A 103 5.38 19.42 4.09
N ALA A 104 4.87 20.13 5.10
CA ALA A 104 4.51 21.53 5.06
C ALA A 104 5.22 22.31 6.18
N SER A 105 6.45 22.73 5.94
CA SER A 105 7.23 23.56 6.88
C SER A 105 6.90 25.03 6.78
N GLU A 106 6.25 25.46 5.68
CA GLU A 106 5.90 26.85 5.40
C GLU A 106 4.44 26.97 4.89
N GLY A 107 3.94 28.18 4.84
CA GLY A 107 2.63 28.49 4.28
C GLY A 107 1.46 28.22 5.21
N ARG A 108 0.22 28.33 4.65
CA ARG A 108 -1.04 28.22 5.39
C ARG A 108 -1.24 26.88 6.09
N ASN A 109 -0.74 25.80 5.50
CA ASN A 109 -0.90 24.44 6.01
C ASN A 109 0.30 23.98 6.84
N LYS A 110 1.15 24.93 7.28
CA LYS A 110 2.31 24.63 8.11
C LYS A 110 1.93 23.77 9.30
N ILE A 111 2.76 22.75 9.57
CA ILE A 111 2.66 21.92 10.75
C ILE A 111 4.07 21.70 11.32
N THR A 112 4.22 21.85 12.61
CA THR A 112 5.46 21.56 13.33
C THR A 112 5.55 20.08 13.66
N LEU A 113 6.74 19.62 14.07
CA LEU A 113 6.94 18.26 14.58
C LEU A 113 6.04 18.01 15.80
N ALA A 114 6.07 18.88 16.79
CA ALA A 114 5.26 18.72 18.01
C ALA A 114 3.74 18.65 17.73
N GLU A 115 3.22 19.50 16.86
CA GLU A 115 1.80 19.43 16.46
C GLU A 115 1.44 18.11 15.77
N PHE A 116 2.37 17.50 15.03
CA PHE A 116 2.13 16.22 14.37
C PHE A 116 2.25 15.04 15.34
N GLU A 117 3.16 15.12 16.31
CA GLU A 117 3.27 14.20 17.44
C GLU A 117 1.99 14.19 18.28
N ASP A 118 1.51 15.38 18.67
CA ASP A 118 0.25 15.56 19.40
C ASP A 118 -0.95 14.99 18.63
N ASP A 119 -1.01 15.23 17.31
CA ASP A 119 -2.06 14.71 16.43
C ASP A 119 -2.02 13.17 16.33
N THR A 120 -0.83 12.59 16.39
CA THR A 120 -0.63 11.14 16.43
C THR A 120 -1.15 10.53 17.73
N LEU A 121 -0.81 11.14 18.88
CA LEU A 121 -1.27 10.68 20.20
C LEU A 121 -2.76 10.90 20.40
N LYS A 122 -3.32 11.98 19.86
CA LYS A 122 -4.75 12.28 19.92
C LYS A 122 -5.60 11.15 19.29
N ASN A 123 -5.04 10.41 18.35
CA ASN A 123 -5.73 9.27 17.71
C ASN A 123 -5.77 8.01 18.60
N GLU A 124 -4.80 7.84 19.49
CA GLU A 124 -4.67 6.59 20.27
C GLU A 124 -5.91 6.20 21.08
N PRO A 125 -6.59 7.09 21.81
CA PRO A 125 -7.79 6.71 22.57
C PRO A 125 -8.90 6.09 21.74
N LEU A 126 -8.96 6.41 20.45
CA LEU A 126 -9.98 5.90 19.53
C LEU A 126 -9.70 4.45 19.06
N ILE A 127 -8.44 4.00 19.10
CA ILE A 127 -8.03 2.74 18.46
C ILE A 127 -7.37 1.74 19.43
N THR A 128 -6.71 2.17 20.48
CA THR A 128 -5.91 1.28 21.35
C THR A 128 -6.74 0.33 22.21
N GLY A 129 -8.03 0.61 22.39
CA GLY A 129 -8.94 -0.26 23.15
C GLY A 129 -9.41 -1.51 22.40
N TYR A 130 -9.17 -1.61 21.09
CA TYR A 130 -9.57 -2.77 20.30
C TYR A 130 -8.56 -3.91 20.39
N SER A 131 -9.06 -5.16 20.42
CA SER A 131 -8.22 -6.37 20.58
C SER A 131 -7.26 -6.61 19.43
N HIS A 132 -7.60 -6.12 18.22
CA HIS A 132 -6.77 -6.21 17.02
C HIS A 132 -6.06 -4.90 16.68
N PHE A 133 -5.87 -4.02 17.67
CA PHE A 133 -5.00 -2.87 17.50
C PHE A 133 -3.54 -3.32 17.30
N VAL A 134 -2.91 -2.80 16.26
CA VAL A 134 -1.51 -3.09 15.92
C VAL A 134 -0.72 -1.78 15.95
N ARG A 135 0.41 -1.74 16.66
CA ARG A 135 1.28 -0.55 16.72
C ARG A 135 2.06 -0.35 15.42
N LEU A 136 1.30 -0.17 14.32
CA LEU A 136 1.80 0.31 13.04
C LEU A 136 1.36 1.76 12.85
N PHE A 137 2.23 2.55 12.24
CA PHE A 137 1.95 3.95 11.92
C PHE A 137 2.16 4.20 10.43
N ARG A 138 1.17 4.80 9.79
CA ARG A 138 1.26 5.28 8.41
C ARG A 138 1.10 6.78 8.38
N PHE A 139 2.03 7.46 7.72
CA PHE A 139 1.94 8.89 7.50
C PHE A 139 0.86 9.22 6.48
N PRO A 140 -0.03 10.21 6.75
CA PRO A 140 -0.93 10.76 5.75
C PRO A 140 -0.19 11.16 4.47
N PHE A 141 -0.77 10.85 3.31
CA PHE A 141 -0.16 11.13 1.99
C PHE A 141 1.23 10.52 1.80
N PHE A 142 1.65 9.57 2.64
CA PHE A 142 3.03 9.09 2.73
C PHE A 142 4.08 10.18 2.96
N LYS A 143 3.76 11.31 3.56
CA LYS A 143 4.67 12.43 3.78
C LYS A 143 5.26 12.39 5.18
N GLU A 144 6.58 12.13 5.25
CA GLU A 144 7.31 11.82 6.49
C GLU A 144 8.20 12.96 6.99
N GLY A 145 8.06 14.13 6.41
CA GLY A 145 8.80 15.35 6.74
C GLY A 145 9.64 15.88 5.58
N ASP A 146 9.59 17.18 5.40
CA ASP A 146 10.33 17.93 4.37
C ASP A 146 11.71 18.42 4.86
N THR A 147 12.00 18.23 6.15
CA THR A 147 13.28 18.58 6.79
C THR A 147 13.85 17.40 7.58
N ILE A 148 15.17 17.40 7.79
CA ILE A 148 15.84 16.40 8.63
C ILE A 148 15.20 16.36 10.04
N GLN A 149 14.94 17.54 10.62
CA GLN A 149 14.35 17.65 11.95
C GLN A 149 13.00 16.95 12.03
N LYS A 150 12.11 17.16 11.07
CA LYS A 150 10.79 16.52 11.06
C LYS A 150 10.91 15.01 10.86
N ARG A 151 11.66 14.60 9.85
CA ARG A 151 11.84 13.18 9.54
C ARG A 151 12.43 12.41 10.72
N ASP A 152 13.56 12.86 11.23
CA ASP A 152 14.30 12.12 12.26
C ASP A 152 13.61 12.26 13.63
N GLY A 153 13.03 13.43 13.92
CA GLY A 153 12.24 13.64 15.13
C GLY A 153 11.03 12.71 15.18
N MET A 154 10.23 12.65 14.10
CA MET A 154 9.08 11.77 14.08
C MET A 154 9.45 10.28 14.12
N ARG A 155 10.57 9.88 13.51
CA ARG A 155 11.09 8.51 13.63
C ARG A 155 11.49 8.15 15.07
N ALA A 156 12.13 9.08 15.78
CA ALA A 156 12.48 8.91 17.20
C ALA A 156 11.22 8.80 18.06
N PHE A 157 10.26 9.71 17.86
CA PHE A 157 8.98 9.71 18.56
C PHE A 157 8.21 8.39 18.35
N LEU A 158 8.04 7.93 17.09
CA LEU A 158 7.35 6.68 16.80
C LEU A 158 8.02 5.47 17.47
N LYS A 159 9.35 5.44 17.46
CA LYS A 159 10.12 4.39 18.14
C LYS A 159 9.91 4.40 19.65
N GLU A 160 9.93 5.57 20.28
CA GLU A 160 9.69 5.76 21.72
C GLU A 160 8.30 5.27 22.12
N HIS A 161 7.28 5.49 21.26
CA HIS A 161 5.91 5.05 21.50
C HIS A 161 5.64 3.62 20.98
N GLY A 162 6.68 2.87 20.61
CA GLY A 162 6.59 1.47 20.19
C GLY A 162 5.94 1.24 18.83
N TYR A 163 5.83 2.27 17.99
CA TYR A 163 5.30 2.14 16.63
C TYR A 163 6.34 1.59 15.66
N ARG A 164 5.89 0.70 14.79
CA ARG A 164 6.61 0.25 13.60
C ARG A 164 6.04 0.93 12.35
N SER A 165 6.79 0.87 11.27
CA SER A 165 6.37 1.42 9.97
C SER A 165 5.16 0.69 9.42
N GLY A 166 4.09 1.44 9.12
CA GLY A 166 2.91 1.01 8.39
C GLY A 166 2.91 1.43 6.91
N ARG A 167 4.09 1.75 6.34
CA ARG A 167 4.21 2.14 4.93
C ARG A 167 3.63 1.08 4.01
N ALA A 168 3.15 1.49 2.82
CA ALA A 168 2.88 0.55 1.75
C ALA A 168 4.10 0.43 0.83
N THR A 169 4.22 -0.70 0.16
CA THR A 169 5.25 -0.96 -0.86
C THR A 169 4.71 -0.71 -2.27
N ILE A 170 3.40 -0.82 -2.46
CA ILE A 170 2.70 -0.49 -3.70
C ILE A 170 1.80 0.70 -3.40
N ASP A 171 2.11 1.83 -4.00
CA ASP A 171 1.27 3.02 -4.01
C ASP A 171 0.38 3.01 -5.24
N ALA A 172 -0.85 3.55 -5.12
CA ALA A 172 -1.82 3.57 -6.20
C ALA A 172 -2.85 4.69 -5.97
N SER A 173 -3.44 5.15 -7.07
CA SER A 173 -4.40 6.26 -7.07
C SER A 173 -5.86 5.79 -7.06
N ASP A 174 -6.20 4.76 -6.26
CA ASP A 174 -7.58 4.25 -6.16
C ASP A 174 -8.57 5.34 -5.72
N TRP A 175 -8.12 6.26 -4.87
CA TRP A 175 -8.90 7.40 -4.39
C TRP A 175 -9.34 8.34 -5.52
N ALA A 176 -8.47 8.60 -6.52
CA ALA A 176 -8.78 9.44 -7.67
C ALA A 176 -9.80 8.77 -8.59
N ILE A 177 -9.63 7.47 -8.82
CA ILE A 177 -10.58 6.66 -9.62
C ILE A 177 -11.93 6.59 -8.90
N SER A 178 -11.94 6.37 -7.58
CA SER A 178 -13.16 6.35 -6.76
C SER A 178 -13.89 7.69 -6.82
N ALA A 179 -13.18 8.80 -6.71
CA ALA A 179 -13.79 10.15 -6.75
C ALA A 179 -14.56 10.38 -8.07
N ARG A 180 -13.99 9.99 -9.21
CA ARG A 180 -14.67 10.09 -10.52
C ARG A 180 -15.85 9.13 -10.64
N MET A 181 -15.68 7.89 -10.19
CA MET A 181 -16.76 6.92 -10.18
C MET A 181 -17.92 7.37 -9.30
N GLU A 182 -17.63 7.88 -8.10
CA GLU A 182 -18.65 8.41 -7.17
C GLU A 182 -19.38 9.61 -7.73
N ALA A 183 -18.68 10.52 -8.44
CA ALA A 183 -19.31 11.64 -9.15
C ALA A 183 -20.26 11.11 -10.26
N ARG A 184 -19.85 10.10 -11.01
CA ARG A 184 -20.68 9.46 -12.02
C ARG A 184 -21.92 8.79 -11.41
N MET A 185 -21.76 8.08 -10.28
CA MET A 185 -22.86 7.44 -9.56
C MET A 185 -23.91 8.46 -9.08
N LYS A 186 -23.45 9.62 -8.59
CA LYS A 186 -24.34 10.72 -8.17
C LYS A 186 -25.08 11.34 -9.33
N ALA A 187 -24.40 11.52 -10.47
CA ALA A 187 -25.02 12.12 -11.67
C ALA A 187 -26.02 11.18 -12.35
N ASP A 188 -25.74 9.86 -12.34
CA ASP A 188 -26.59 8.84 -12.93
C ASP A 188 -26.53 7.55 -12.08
N PRO A 189 -27.53 7.33 -11.20
CA PRO A 189 -27.57 6.14 -10.35
C PRO A 189 -27.63 4.79 -11.09
N LYS A 190 -27.92 4.82 -12.40
CA LYS A 190 -27.96 3.64 -13.26
C LYS A 190 -26.76 3.52 -14.19
N ALA A 191 -25.73 4.35 -13.98
CA ALA A 191 -24.53 4.37 -14.81
C ALA A 191 -23.87 2.97 -14.83
N ASN A 192 -23.37 2.58 -16.02
CA ASN A 192 -22.50 1.41 -16.13
C ASN A 192 -21.13 1.77 -15.52
N LEU A 193 -20.76 1.08 -14.45
CA LEU A 193 -19.49 1.29 -13.74
C LEU A 193 -18.38 0.32 -14.18
N THR A 194 -18.66 -0.59 -15.11
CA THR A 194 -17.68 -1.54 -15.63
C THR A 194 -16.40 -0.86 -16.16
N PRO A 195 -16.45 0.28 -16.88
CA PRO A 195 -15.23 0.95 -17.32
C PRO A 195 -14.33 1.43 -16.16
N TYR A 196 -14.91 1.88 -15.06
CA TYR A 196 -14.15 2.24 -13.85
C TYR A 196 -13.51 1.04 -13.20
N ARG A 197 -14.24 -0.11 -13.12
CA ARG A 197 -13.67 -1.37 -12.64
C ARG A 197 -12.46 -1.79 -13.50
N ASP A 198 -12.62 -1.78 -14.81
CA ASP A 198 -11.58 -2.26 -15.74
C ASP A 198 -10.34 -1.37 -15.64
N TYR A 199 -10.52 -0.05 -15.59
CA TYR A 199 -9.43 0.90 -15.39
C TYR A 199 -8.75 0.70 -14.03
N TYR A 200 -9.52 0.55 -12.95
CA TYR A 200 -9.00 0.29 -11.60
C TYR A 200 -8.13 -0.98 -11.54
N LEU A 201 -8.63 -2.09 -12.08
CA LEU A 201 -7.88 -3.35 -12.09
C LEU A 201 -6.57 -3.22 -12.88
N GLN A 202 -6.63 -2.57 -14.04
CA GLN A 202 -5.44 -2.34 -14.86
C GLN A 202 -4.43 -1.43 -14.15
N HIS A 203 -4.89 -0.31 -13.57
CA HIS A 203 -4.06 0.63 -12.82
C HIS A 203 -3.33 -0.06 -11.66
N ILE A 204 -4.07 -0.75 -10.77
CA ILE A 204 -3.45 -1.45 -9.63
C ILE A 204 -2.46 -2.52 -10.10
N TRP A 205 -2.79 -3.23 -11.18
CA TRP A 205 -1.87 -4.23 -11.73
C TRP A 205 -0.57 -3.63 -12.25
N GLU A 206 -0.65 -2.56 -13.01
CA GLU A 206 0.54 -1.87 -13.54
C GLU A 206 1.43 -1.33 -12.40
N ARG A 207 0.81 -0.76 -11.38
CA ARG A 207 1.56 -0.30 -10.19
C ARG A 207 2.20 -1.46 -9.45
N ALA A 208 1.48 -2.56 -9.26
CA ALA A 208 2.03 -3.75 -8.61
C ALA A 208 3.25 -4.32 -9.37
N GLN A 209 3.15 -4.44 -10.69
CA GLN A 209 4.27 -4.88 -11.51
C GLN A 209 5.47 -3.93 -11.44
N PHE A 210 5.21 -2.62 -11.50
CA PHE A 210 6.25 -1.61 -11.39
C PHE A 210 7.00 -1.72 -10.06
N TYR A 211 6.27 -1.72 -8.93
CA TYR A 211 6.89 -1.76 -7.61
C TYR A 211 7.55 -3.11 -7.29
N ASP A 212 7.01 -4.23 -7.76
CA ASP A 212 7.68 -5.53 -7.62
C ASP A 212 8.99 -5.59 -8.41
N SER A 213 8.97 -5.14 -9.68
CA SER A 213 10.18 -5.03 -10.49
C SER A 213 11.21 -4.08 -9.85
N LEU A 214 10.77 -2.93 -9.36
CA LEU A 214 11.62 -1.94 -8.71
C LEU A 214 12.23 -2.49 -7.42
N ALA A 215 11.44 -3.19 -6.58
CA ALA A 215 11.91 -3.85 -5.37
C ALA A 215 13.01 -4.88 -5.67
N ASN A 216 12.76 -5.76 -6.64
CA ASN A 216 13.75 -6.77 -7.03
C ASN A 216 15.07 -6.16 -7.53
N ARG A 217 15.00 -5.06 -8.30
CA ARG A 217 16.20 -4.35 -8.80
C ARG A 217 16.92 -3.56 -7.73
N ALA A 218 16.19 -2.86 -6.86
CA ALA A 218 16.77 -2.00 -5.84
C ALA A 218 17.28 -2.78 -4.62
N LEU A 219 16.64 -3.89 -4.26
CA LEU A 219 16.94 -4.67 -3.06
C LEU A 219 17.63 -6.00 -3.34
N GLY A 220 17.64 -6.47 -4.60
CA GLY A 220 18.19 -7.77 -5.01
C GLY A 220 17.38 -8.97 -4.51
N ARG A 221 16.13 -8.76 -4.06
CA ARG A 221 15.23 -9.82 -3.55
C ARG A 221 13.75 -9.44 -3.73
N PRO A 222 12.85 -10.44 -3.81
CA PRO A 222 11.43 -10.20 -3.67
C PRO A 222 11.08 -9.74 -2.24
N VAL A 223 9.94 -9.07 -2.10
CA VAL A 223 9.36 -8.64 -0.83
C VAL A 223 7.89 -9.08 -0.74
N SER A 224 7.37 -9.19 0.48
CA SER A 224 5.92 -9.34 0.69
C SER A 224 5.28 -7.95 0.60
N HIS A 225 4.53 -7.71 -0.47
CA HIS A 225 3.96 -6.40 -0.75
C HIS A 225 2.70 -6.10 0.08
N THR A 226 2.53 -4.83 0.43
CA THR A 226 1.25 -4.25 0.83
C THR A 226 0.83 -3.21 -0.21
N VAL A 227 -0.43 -3.25 -0.63
CA VAL A 227 -1.01 -2.22 -1.51
C VAL A 227 -1.83 -1.22 -0.69
N LEU A 228 -1.64 0.07 -0.98
CA LEU A 228 -2.48 1.14 -0.46
C LEU A 228 -3.80 1.16 -1.22
N LEU A 229 -4.88 1.03 -0.47
CA LEU A 229 -6.25 1.27 -0.90
C LEU A 229 -6.95 2.16 0.13
N HIS A 230 -8.16 2.64 -0.18
CA HIS A 230 -8.96 3.45 0.73
C HIS A 230 -10.32 2.81 1.01
N HIS A 231 -10.90 3.17 2.15
CA HIS A 231 -12.28 2.79 2.51
C HIS A 231 -13.27 3.62 1.68
N ASN A 232 -13.57 3.15 0.44
CA ASN A 232 -14.37 3.87 -0.54
C ASN A 232 -15.28 2.94 -1.37
N ALA A 233 -16.17 3.54 -2.20
CA ALA A 233 -17.11 2.80 -3.03
C ALA A 233 -16.43 1.92 -4.09
N LEU A 234 -15.31 2.35 -4.66
CA LEU A 234 -14.58 1.59 -5.68
C LEU A 234 -14.12 0.24 -5.12
N ASN A 235 -13.48 0.28 -3.94
CA ASN A 235 -13.03 -0.93 -3.27
C ASN A 235 -14.20 -1.77 -2.74
N ALA A 236 -15.25 -1.15 -2.23
CA ALA A 236 -16.46 -1.88 -1.81
C ALA A 236 -17.05 -2.71 -2.95
N MET A 237 -17.08 -2.16 -4.17
CA MET A 237 -17.67 -2.82 -5.33
C MET A 237 -16.73 -3.83 -6.01
N PHE A 238 -15.41 -3.55 -6.06
CA PHE A 238 -14.50 -4.27 -6.97
C PHE A 238 -13.29 -4.92 -6.29
N LEU A 239 -13.20 -4.92 -4.95
CA LEU A 239 -12.12 -5.60 -4.23
C LEU A 239 -12.08 -7.11 -4.55
N GLY A 240 -13.24 -7.75 -4.74
CA GLY A 240 -13.31 -9.16 -5.12
C GLY A 240 -12.67 -9.44 -6.47
N ASP A 241 -12.93 -8.58 -7.45
CA ASP A 241 -12.32 -8.67 -8.78
C ASP A 241 -10.81 -8.42 -8.71
N LEU A 242 -10.37 -7.48 -7.88
CA LEU A 242 -8.95 -7.19 -7.66
C LEU A 242 -8.22 -8.40 -7.07
N ILE A 243 -8.75 -9.01 -6.02
CA ILE A 243 -8.18 -10.22 -5.39
C ILE A 243 -8.12 -11.37 -6.41
N ALA A 244 -9.21 -11.57 -7.17
CA ALA A 244 -9.28 -12.61 -8.21
C ALA A 244 -8.22 -12.38 -9.29
N MET A 245 -8.05 -11.14 -9.74
CA MET A 245 -7.03 -10.77 -10.73
C MET A 245 -5.61 -11.12 -10.26
N PHE A 246 -5.23 -10.75 -9.04
CA PHE A 246 -3.91 -11.10 -8.49
C PHE A 246 -3.69 -12.62 -8.45
N LYS A 247 -4.67 -13.38 -7.97
CA LYS A 247 -4.61 -14.85 -7.93
C LYS A 247 -4.46 -15.45 -9.34
N GLN A 248 -5.26 -14.98 -10.32
CA GLN A 248 -5.17 -15.44 -11.71
C GLN A 248 -3.83 -15.13 -12.36
N ARG A 249 -3.21 -14.01 -11.97
CA ARG A 249 -1.87 -13.60 -12.45
C ARG A 249 -0.71 -14.18 -11.63
N GLY A 250 -1.00 -15.16 -10.78
CA GLY A 250 -0.01 -15.95 -10.08
C GLY A 250 0.54 -15.35 -8.78
N TRP A 251 -0.04 -14.26 -8.28
CA TRP A 251 0.31 -13.69 -6.97
C TRP A 251 -0.42 -14.39 -5.84
N ASN A 252 0.24 -14.49 -4.68
CA ASN A 252 -0.37 -14.99 -3.45
C ASN A 252 -0.96 -13.81 -2.67
N ALA A 253 -2.28 -13.80 -2.47
CA ALA A 253 -2.90 -12.91 -1.50
C ALA A 253 -2.66 -13.45 -0.09
N ILE A 254 -2.09 -12.63 0.79
CA ILE A 254 -1.71 -12.98 2.16
C ILE A 254 -2.31 -11.99 3.18
N ASN A 255 -2.32 -12.36 4.45
CA ASN A 255 -2.73 -11.47 5.53
C ASN A 255 -1.74 -10.31 5.71
N ALA A 256 -2.25 -9.14 6.04
CA ALA A 256 -1.44 -7.92 6.18
C ALA A 256 -0.36 -8.05 7.26
N GLU A 257 -0.67 -8.70 8.39
CA GLU A 257 0.29 -8.92 9.46
C GLU A 257 1.50 -9.75 8.97
N ARG A 258 1.26 -10.77 8.15
CA ARG A 258 2.33 -11.57 7.54
C ARG A 258 3.17 -10.71 6.59
N ALA A 259 2.56 -9.83 5.80
CA ALA A 259 3.32 -8.94 4.92
C ALA A 259 4.23 -8.01 5.72
N TYR A 260 3.71 -7.41 6.80
CA TYR A 260 4.50 -6.53 7.68
C TYR A 260 5.59 -7.25 8.50
N ALA A 261 5.67 -8.56 8.46
CA ALA A 261 6.79 -9.32 8.99
C ALA A 261 8.01 -9.35 8.06
N ASP A 262 7.89 -8.90 6.80
CA ASP A 262 9.04 -8.77 5.90
C ASP A 262 10.00 -7.69 6.42
N PRO A 263 11.33 -7.99 6.52
CA PRO A 263 12.32 -7.02 7.00
C PRO A 263 12.40 -5.71 6.20
N VAL A 264 11.81 -5.64 5.01
CA VAL A 264 11.76 -4.40 4.23
C VAL A 264 11.07 -3.27 4.99
N TYR A 265 10.06 -3.59 5.81
CA TYR A 265 9.31 -2.58 6.58
C TYR A 265 10.10 -1.99 7.76
N ASP A 266 11.21 -2.59 8.15
CA ASP A 266 12.12 -2.03 9.15
C ASP A 266 13.15 -1.05 8.54
N ARG A 267 13.19 -0.93 7.19
CA ARG A 267 14.08 0.00 6.50
C ARG A 267 13.60 1.45 6.68
N GLN A 268 14.56 2.34 6.84
CA GLN A 268 14.33 3.78 6.99
C GLN A 268 15.12 4.55 5.91
N PRO A 269 14.51 4.79 4.73
CA PRO A 269 15.19 5.48 3.64
C PRO A 269 15.66 6.89 4.04
N ASN A 270 16.86 7.26 3.61
CA ASN A 270 17.45 8.56 3.92
C ASN A 270 17.25 9.55 2.74
N THR A 271 15.98 9.91 2.49
CA THR A 271 15.62 10.87 1.43
C THR A 271 15.00 12.13 2.01
N LEU A 272 15.05 13.23 1.27
CA LEU A 272 14.32 14.47 1.53
C LEU A 272 13.78 15.04 0.21
N PRO A 273 12.53 15.52 0.19
CA PRO A 273 11.52 15.31 1.23
C PRO A 273 11.34 13.83 1.54
N ALA A 274 11.13 13.48 2.81
CA ALA A 274 10.93 12.09 3.22
C ALA A 274 9.49 11.65 2.95
N GLY A 275 9.34 10.38 2.59
CA GLY A 275 8.03 9.79 2.33
C GLY A 275 7.98 8.96 1.06
N GLU A 276 6.81 8.97 0.41
CA GLU A 276 6.41 8.12 -0.70
C GLU A 276 6.26 6.63 -0.28
N SER A 277 5.88 5.75 -1.21
CA SER A 277 5.88 4.32 -0.89
C SER A 277 7.27 3.83 -0.49
N LEU A 278 7.33 2.78 0.32
CA LEU A 278 8.62 2.30 0.84
C LEU A 278 9.59 1.91 -0.28
N ILE A 279 9.11 1.25 -1.32
CA ILE A 279 9.96 0.84 -2.45
C ILE A 279 10.42 2.05 -3.27
N TRP A 280 9.54 3.04 -3.48
CA TRP A 280 9.91 4.29 -4.12
C TRP A 280 11.06 4.98 -3.36
N ALA A 281 10.91 5.13 -2.05
CA ALA A 281 11.89 5.81 -1.21
C ALA A 281 13.25 5.09 -1.17
N LEU A 282 13.23 3.74 -1.09
CA LEU A 282 14.46 2.93 -1.13
C LEU A 282 15.14 3.00 -2.50
N ALA A 283 14.38 3.00 -3.59
CA ALA A 283 14.93 3.16 -4.93
C ALA A 283 15.52 4.57 -5.14
N LYS A 284 14.81 5.60 -4.66
CA LYS A 284 15.29 7.00 -4.67
C LYS A 284 16.62 7.17 -3.95
N GLU A 285 16.77 6.54 -2.78
CA GLU A 285 18.00 6.57 -1.99
C GLU A 285 19.22 6.06 -2.76
N THR A 286 19.04 5.10 -3.68
CA THR A 286 20.14 4.56 -4.48
C THR A 286 20.65 5.52 -5.55
N GLY A 287 19.88 6.53 -5.94
CA GLY A 287 20.16 7.43 -7.05
C GLY A 287 20.13 6.81 -8.45
N GLN A 288 19.79 5.51 -8.58
CA GLN A 288 19.87 4.79 -9.87
C GLN A 288 18.57 4.83 -10.68
N PHE A 289 17.42 5.13 -10.04
CA PHE A 289 16.10 5.00 -10.63
C PHE A 289 15.39 6.33 -10.88
N GLU A 290 16.08 7.46 -10.81
CA GLU A 290 15.50 8.82 -10.90
C GLU A 290 14.55 9.03 -12.08
N LYS A 291 14.85 8.44 -13.24
CA LYS A 291 14.06 8.60 -14.46
C LYS A 291 12.77 7.76 -14.47
N GLU A 292 12.66 6.79 -13.57
CA GLU A 292 11.53 5.87 -13.49
C GLU A 292 10.55 6.29 -12.40
N LEU A 293 11.01 7.03 -11.38
CA LEU A 293 10.23 7.40 -10.22
C LEU A 293 9.30 8.57 -10.53
N ARG A 294 8.00 8.38 -10.33
CA ARG A 294 7.02 9.47 -10.33
C ARG A 294 7.14 10.28 -9.04
N TYR A 295 6.93 11.58 -9.13
CA TYR A 295 6.86 12.47 -7.98
C TYR A 295 5.73 13.48 -8.21
N PRO A 296 4.86 13.68 -7.23
CA PRO A 296 4.95 13.35 -5.79
C PRO A 296 4.45 11.95 -5.37
N GLY A 297 4.78 10.91 -6.06
CA GLY A 297 4.31 9.55 -5.89
C GLY A 297 3.19 9.21 -6.88
N GLU A 298 2.26 8.38 -6.54
CA GLU A 298 1.07 8.14 -7.34
C GLU A 298 0.04 9.26 -7.04
N ASP A 299 -0.35 9.99 -8.06
CA ASP A 299 -1.12 11.22 -7.95
C ASP A 299 -2.15 11.32 -9.09
N ASP A 300 -3.22 12.07 -8.89
CA ASP A 300 -4.28 12.24 -9.88
C ASP A 300 -3.80 12.94 -11.15
N THR A 301 -2.70 13.67 -11.10
CA THR A 301 -2.06 14.27 -12.28
C THR A 301 -1.59 13.23 -13.29
N TYR A 302 -1.31 12.02 -12.87
CA TYR A 302 -0.96 10.90 -13.75
C TYR A 302 -2.18 10.16 -14.29
N GLU A 303 -3.25 10.10 -13.48
CA GLU A 303 -4.43 9.29 -13.81
C GLU A 303 -5.51 10.10 -14.53
N ASN A 304 -5.65 11.40 -14.23
CA ASN A 304 -6.67 12.25 -14.85
C ASN A 304 -6.62 12.27 -16.37
N PRO A 305 -5.45 12.45 -17.04
CA PRO A 305 -5.38 12.42 -18.49
C PRO A 305 -5.82 11.08 -19.11
N ASN A 306 -5.49 9.96 -18.44
CA ASN A 306 -5.86 8.63 -18.89
C ASN A 306 -7.38 8.41 -18.74
N MET A 307 -7.94 8.80 -17.61
CA MET A 307 -9.38 8.71 -17.36
C MET A 307 -10.18 9.64 -18.31
N ASP A 308 -9.68 10.83 -18.61
CA ASP A 308 -10.29 11.76 -19.57
C ASP A 308 -10.32 11.17 -20.99
N ALA A 309 -9.22 10.54 -21.42
CA ALA A 309 -9.15 9.86 -22.72
C ALA A 309 -10.16 8.71 -22.83
N LEU A 310 -10.47 8.03 -21.72
CA LEU A 310 -11.46 6.96 -21.62
C LEU A 310 -12.88 7.47 -21.32
N LYS A 311 -13.06 8.78 -21.12
CA LYS A 311 -14.33 9.42 -20.75
C LYS A 311 -14.91 8.90 -19.43
N LEU A 312 -14.03 8.63 -18.46
CA LEU A 312 -14.36 8.22 -17.09
C LEU A 312 -14.50 9.40 -16.16
#